data_959e6456e6fddb0d4b835d6d617b17cf
#
_entry.id   959e6456e6fddb0d4b835d6d617b17cf
#
_cell.length_a   1.000
_cell.length_b   1.000
_cell.length_c   1.000
_cell.angle_alpha   90.00
_cell.angle_beta   90.00
_cell.angle_gamma   90.00
#
_symmetry.space_group_name_H-M   'P 1'
#
loop_
_entity.id
_entity.type
_entity.pdbx_description
1 polymer ?
#
loop_
_entity_poly.entity_id
_entity_poly.type
_entity_poly.pdbx_seq_one_letter_code
_entity_poly.pdbx_strand_id
1 'polypeptide(L)'
;MPDMDMPGMVMPELHEWGLMAVLLLFVMWAVMMVAMMLPSAAPMILAFLTLNHRRQTTARPLVPVVIFLFGYIAVWTGYSAVATLAQWWLHKTALLSPTMAATSPVLSGGLLLAAGLFQWTPLKRACLKGCRSPLSFFMSEWRDGTVGAFVMGLRHGSYCLGCCWMLMALLFVAGVMNLFWVVVIALFVMAEKILVRGELLGRVTGVALVAAGIALMTRLW
;
A
#
# COMPACT_ATOMS: atom_id res chain seq x y z
N MET A 1 -3.91 -24.88 -48.96
CA MET A 1 -4.03 -25.20 -47.55
C MET A 1 -5.28 -24.48 -47.09
N PRO A 2 -6.35 -25.20 -46.69
CA PRO A 2 -7.59 -24.55 -46.31
C PRO A 2 -7.44 -23.91 -44.93
N ASP A 3 -8.01 -22.69 -44.80
CA ASP A 3 -8.15 -21.92 -43.60
C ASP A 3 -8.83 -22.76 -42.53
N MET A 4 -8.12 -23.02 -41.43
CA MET A 4 -8.72 -23.54 -40.19
C MET A 4 -9.29 -22.38 -39.41
N ASP A 5 -10.51 -21.98 -39.78
CA ASP A 5 -11.36 -21.20 -38.87
C ASP A 5 -11.59 -22.02 -37.62
N MET A 6 -10.93 -21.64 -36.52
CA MET A 6 -11.25 -22.17 -35.18
C MET A 6 -12.40 -21.34 -34.62
N PRO A 7 -13.64 -21.85 -34.64
CA PRO A 7 -14.77 -21.19 -34.00
C PRO A 7 -14.65 -21.40 -32.49
N GLY A 8 -14.38 -20.35 -31.76
CA GLY A 8 -14.45 -20.40 -30.28
C GLY A 8 -13.38 -19.66 -29.51
N MET A 9 -12.40 -19.05 -30.17
CA MET A 9 -11.50 -18.14 -29.45
C MET A 9 -12.16 -16.77 -29.41
N VAL A 10 -13.09 -16.62 -28.47
CA VAL A 10 -13.53 -15.27 -28.03
C VAL A 10 -12.30 -14.63 -27.46
N MET A 11 -11.58 -13.87 -28.29
CA MET A 11 -10.65 -12.87 -27.81
C MET A 11 -11.46 -12.06 -26.79
N PRO A 12 -11.05 -11.94 -25.54
CA PRO A 12 -11.71 -10.98 -24.67
C PRO A 12 -11.47 -9.62 -25.33
N GLU A 13 -12.50 -9.13 -26.03
CA GLU A 13 -12.54 -7.74 -26.45
C GLU A 13 -12.11 -6.92 -25.26
N LEU A 14 -11.22 -5.96 -25.48
CA LEU A 14 -10.86 -4.95 -24.50
C LEU A 14 -12.17 -4.24 -24.12
N HIS A 15 -12.88 -4.87 -23.20
CA HIS A 15 -14.17 -4.38 -22.73
C HIS A 15 -13.89 -2.99 -22.17
N GLU A 16 -14.48 -1.99 -22.80
CA GLU A 16 -14.35 -0.62 -22.29
C GLU A 16 -14.71 -0.64 -20.82
N TRP A 17 -13.78 -0.20 -19.98
CA TRP A 17 -13.98 -0.19 -18.53
C TRP A 17 -15.10 0.79 -18.20
N GLY A 18 -16.32 0.27 -18.17
CA GLY A 18 -17.48 1.00 -17.69
C GLY A 18 -17.31 1.42 -16.23
N LEU A 19 -18.11 2.37 -15.80
CA LEU A 19 -18.10 2.88 -14.41
C LEU A 19 -18.13 1.74 -13.37
N MET A 20 -18.91 0.69 -13.63
CA MET A 20 -19.01 -0.47 -12.75
C MET A 20 -17.65 -1.19 -12.57
N ALA A 21 -16.90 -1.38 -13.64
CA ALA A 21 -15.57 -2.00 -13.57
C ALA A 21 -14.58 -1.16 -12.74
N VAL A 22 -14.60 0.16 -12.91
CA VAL A 22 -13.76 1.08 -12.13
C VAL A 22 -14.15 1.07 -10.64
N LEU A 23 -15.45 1.01 -10.33
CA LEU A 23 -15.92 0.91 -8.94
C LEU A 23 -15.51 -0.42 -8.29
N LEU A 24 -15.67 -1.54 -8.99
CA LEU A 24 -15.23 -2.84 -8.49
C LEU A 24 -13.71 -2.88 -8.26
N LEU A 25 -12.94 -2.30 -9.16
CA LEU A 25 -11.51 -2.17 -9.05
C LEU A 25 -11.12 -1.33 -7.81
N PHE A 26 -11.80 -0.21 -7.60
CA PHE A 26 -11.60 0.63 -6.42
C PHE A 26 -11.89 -0.14 -5.12
N VAL A 27 -13.02 -0.86 -5.07
CA VAL A 27 -13.37 -1.68 -3.89
C VAL A 27 -12.32 -2.76 -3.66
N MET A 28 -11.86 -3.43 -4.71
CA MET A 28 -10.76 -4.41 -4.62
C MET A 28 -9.50 -3.79 -4.00
N TRP A 29 -9.05 -2.63 -4.52
CA TRP A 29 -7.89 -1.93 -3.96
C TRP A 29 -8.13 -1.51 -2.51
N ALA A 30 -9.29 -0.98 -2.17
CA ALA A 30 -9.60 -0.53 -0.81
C ALA A 30 -9.59 -1.71 0.19
N VAL A 31 -10.23 -2.82 -0.14
CA VAL A 31 -10.24 -4.02 0.71
C VAL A 31 -8.82 -4.58 0.85
N MET A 32 -8.08 -4.69 -0.24
CA MET A 32 -6.71 -5.20 -0.23
C MET A 32 -5.78 -4.32 0.63
N MET A 33 -5.82 -2.99 0.47
CA MET A 33 -5.00 -2.07 1.27
C MET A 33 -5.34 -2.14 2.76
N VAL A 34 -6.63 -2.20 3.11
CA VAL A 34 -7.06 -2.37 4.51
C VAL A 34 -6.55 -3.70 5.07
N ALA A 35 -6.73 -4.81 4.34
CA ALA A 35 -6.29 -6.14 4.79
C ALA A 35 -4.76 -6.21 4.99
N MET A 36 -3.96 -5.60 4.11
CA MET A 36 -2.50 -5.58 4.22
C MET A 36 -1.99 -4.68 5.35
N MET A 37 -2.65 -3.53 5.56
CA MET A 37 -2.09 -2.46 6.39
C MET A 37 -2.65 -2.46 7.81
N LEU A 38 -3.86 -2.97 8.03
CA LEU A 38 -4.48 -2.99 9.36
C LEU A 38 -3.67 -3.82 10.38
N PRO A 39 -3.16 -5.03 10.05
CA PRO A 39 -2.31 -5.78 10.97
C PRO A 39 -1.06 -5.02 11.39
N SER A 40 -0.45 -4.26 10.47
CA SER A 40 0.74 -3.46 10.75
C SER A 40 0.45 -2.21 11.61
N ALA A 41 -0.80 -1.77 11.69
CA ALA A 41 -1.25 -0.67 12.53
C ALA A 41 -1.73 -1.12 13.93
N ALA A 42 -1.88 -2.43 14.15
CA ALA A 42 -2.39 -2.98 15.41
C ALA A 42 -1.67 -2.46 16.67
N PRO A 43 -0.33 -2.35 16.72
CA PRO A 43 0.35 -1.82 17.90
C PRO A 43 -0.06 -0.38 18.24
N MET A 44 -0.28 0.45 17.22
CA MET A 44 -0.71 1.83 17.38
C MET A 44 -2.17 1.91 17.88
N ILE A 45 -3.05 1.08 17.31
CA ILE A 45 -4.47 1.01 17.69
C ILE A 45 -4.60 0.57 19.16
N LEU A 46 -3.84 -0.46 19.57
CA LEU A 46 -3.82 -0.96 20.94
C LEU A 46 -3.25 0.07 21.93
N ALA A 47 -2.20 0.79 21.54
CA ALA A 47 -1.65 1.87 22.35
C ALA A 47 -2.67 3.00 22.52
N PHE A 48 -3.38 3.38 21.44
CA PHE A 48 -4.44 4.38 21.52
C PHE A 48 -5.58 3.94 22.45
N LEU A 49 -6.04 2.69 22.31
CA LEU A 49 -7.06 2.12 23.20
C LEU A 49 -6.65 2.21 24.66
N THR A 50 -5.42 1.80 24.98
CA THR A 50 -4.90 1.79 26.36
C THR A 50 -4.79 3.21 26.92
N LEU A 51 -4.26 4.15 26.16
CA LEU A 51 -4.11 5.55 26.57
C LEU A 51 -5.47 6.24 26.74
N ASN A 52 -6.39 5.98 25.81
CA ASN A 52 -7.73 6.54 25.85
C ASN A 52 -8.51 6.02 27.08
N HIS A 53 -8.39 4.72 27.37
CA HIS A 53 -9.02 4.13 28.56
C HIS A 53 -8.48 4.70 29.89
N ARG A 54 -7.20 5.03 29.94
CA ARG A 54 -6.57 5.62 31.13
C ARG A 54 -6.94 7.10 31.33
N ARG A 55 -7.20 7.83 30.24
CA ARG A 55 -7.46 9.28 30.28
C ARG A 55 -8.95 9.63 30.40
N GLN A 56 -9.82 8.79 29.88
CA GLN A 56 -11.25 9.03 29.88
C GLN A 56 -11.98 8.15 30.90
N THR A 57 -12.70 8.78 31.80
CA THR A 57 -13.68 8.13 32.70
C THR A 57 -15.00 7.81 31.97
N THR A 58 -15.05 7.93 30.64
CA THR A 58 -16.26 7.83 29.84
C THR A 58 -16.67 6.37 29.65
N ALA A 59 -17.98 6.12 29.74
CA ALA A 59 -18.60 4.79 29.66
C ALA A 59 -18.43 4.03 28.32
N ARG A 60 -17.84 4.65 27.28
CA ARG A 60 -17.66 4.07 25.94
C ARG A 60 -16.28 4.31 25.37
N PRO A 61 -15.24 3.60 25.83
CA PRO A 61 -13.86 3.82 25.38
C PRO A 61 -13.60 3.39 23.92
N LEU A 62 -14.48 2.57 23.33
CA LEU A 62 -14.31 2.05 21.96
C LEU A 62 -14.66 3.08 20.88
N VAL A 63 -15.54 4.04 21.15
CA VAL A 63 -15.98 5.02 20.14
C VAL A 63 -14.82 5.83 19.58
N PRO A 64 -13.92 6.42 20.38
CA PRO A 64 -12.75 7.13 19.85
C PRO A 64 -11.80 6.23 19.05
N VAL A 65 -11.67 4.95 19.43
CA VAL A 65 -10.82 3.98 18.70
C VAL A 65 -11.36 3.70 17.31
N VAL A 66 -12.67 3.51 17.18
CA VAL A 66 -13.32 3.32 15.88
C VAL A 66 -13.15 4.57 15.01
N ILE A 67 -13.30 5.77 15.59
CA ILE A 67 -13.11 7.02 14.87
C ILE A 67 -11.65 7.21 14.42
N PHE A 68 -10.68 6.86 15.27
CA PHE A 68 -9.26 6.83 14.91
C PHE A 68 -9.02 5.88 13.72
N LEU A 69 -9.62 4.70 13.76
CA LEU A 69 -9.52 3.72 12.69
C LEU A 69 -10.13 4.24 11.37
N PHE A 70 -11.26 4.94 11.43
CA PHE A 70 -11.85 5.58 10.24
C PHE A 70 -10.89 6.61 9.63
N GLY A 71 -10.22 7.44 10.44
CA GLY A 71 -9.19 8.36 9.95
C GLY A 71 -8.04 7.65 9.24
N TYR A 72 -7.57 6.54 9.81
CA TYR A 72 -6.54 5.70 9.20
C TYR A 72 -6.99 5.09 7.86
N ILE A 73 -8.18 4.50 7.84
CA ILE A 73 -8.76 3.88 6.63
C ILE A 73 -9.00 4.93 5.54
N ALA A 74 -9.41 6.15 5.88
CA ALA A 74 -9.64 7.22 4.92
C ALA A 74 -8.38 7.53 4.08
N VAL A 75 -7.19 7.52 4.69
CA VAL A 75 -5.92 7.71 3.97
C VAL A 75 -5.66 6.56 2.99
N TRP A 76 -5.89 5.32 3.40
CA TRP A 76 -5.70 4.15 2.53
C TRP A 76 -6.75 4.07 1.43
N THR A 77 -7.97 4.53 1.70
CA THR A 77 -9.02 4.68 0.67
C THR A 77 -8.61 5.74 -0.36
N GLY A 78 -8.01 6.84 0.08
CA GLY A 78 -7.44 7.85 -0.82
C GLY A 78 -6.33 7.28 -1.72
N TYR A 79 -5.40 6.50 -1.14
CA TYR A 79 -4.39 5.79 -1.93
C TYR A 79 -5.01 4.80 -2.91
N SER A 80 -6.03 4.06 -2.50
CA SER A 80 -6.75 3.10 -3.36
C SER A 80 -7.39 3.79 -4.56
N ALA A 81 -7.92 4.99 -4.39
CA ALA A 81 -8.45 5.77 -5.50
C ALA A 81 -7.34 6.15 -6.50
N VAL A 82 -6.18 6.60 -6.02
CA VAL A 82 -5.02 6.91 -6.87
C VAL A 82 -4.52 5.65 -7.59
N ALA A 83 -4.42 4.52 -6.89
CA ALA A 83 -4.00 3.24 -7.46
C ALA A 83 -4.99 2.75 -8.55
N THR A 84 -6.29 2.90 -8.32
CA THR A 84 -7.34 2.59 -9.29
C THR A 84 -7.20 3.43 -10.56
N LEU A 85 -7.00 4.74 -10.41
CA LEU A 85 -6.79 5.65 -11.54
C LEU A 85 -5.52 5.31 -12.32
N ALA A 86 -4.43 5.01 -11.61
CA ALA A 86 -3.18 4.58 -12.21
C ALA A 86 -3.36 3.28 -12.99
N GLN A 87 -4.05 2.30 -12.42
CA GLN A 87 -4.31 1.02 -13.08
C GLN A 87 -5.20 1.19 -14.32
N TRP A 88 -6.25 2.00 -14.23
CA TRP A 88 -7.10 2.32 -15.35
C TRP A 88 -6.32 2.98 -16.51
N TRP A 89 -5.45 3.93 -16.18
CA TRP A 89 -4.60 4.60 -17.15
C TRP A 89 -3.58 3.66 -17.79
N LEU A 90 -2.90 2.84 -16.99
CA LEU A 90 -1.95 1.83 -17.48
C LEU A 90 -2.63 0.77 -18.36
N HIS A 91 -3.88 0.41 -18.05
CA HIS A 91 -4.65 -0.49 -18.89
C HIS A 91 -4.98 0.12 -20.24
N LYS A 92 -5.43 1.39 -20.27
CA LYS A 92 -5.69 2.11 -21.52
C LYS A 92 -4.46 2.23 -22.42
N THR A 93 -3.28 2.30 -21.86
CA THR A 93 -2.01 2.37 -22.60
C THR A 93 -1.44 0.99 -22.95
N ALA A 94 -2.18 -0.09 -22.71
CA ALA A 94 -1.78 -1.48 -22.95
C ALA A 94 -0.47 -1.88 -22.24
N LEU A 95 -0.14 -1.23 -21.12
CA LEU A 95 1.05 -1.49 -20.32
C LEU A 95 0.82 -2.56 -19.24
N LEU A 96 -0.39 -3.11 -19.13
CA LEU A 96 -0.74 -4.18 -18.19
C LEU A 96 -1.13 -5.45 -18.94
N SER A 97 -0.66 -6.59 -18.41
CA SER A 97 -1.07 -7.94 -18.85
C SER A 97 -2.49 -8.28 -18.37
N PRO A 98 -3.10 -9.37 -18.86
CA PRO A 98 -4.36 -9.87 -18.31
C PRO A 98 -4.32 -10.17 -16.81
N THR A 99 -3.13 -10.48 -16.25
CA THR A 99 -2.89 -10.69 -14.82
C THR A 99 -2.66 -9.40 -14.04
N MET A 100 -2.88 -8.24 -14.69
CA MET A 100 -2.68 -6.90 -14.10
C MET A 100 -1.23 -6.65 -13.64
N ALA A 101 -0.25 -7.31 -14.27
CA ALA A 101 1.16 -7.03 -14.09
C ALA A 101 1.69 -6.15 -15.22
N ALA A 102 2.69 -5.31 -14.92
CA ALA A 102 3.32 -4.47 -15.93
C ALA A 102 4.01 -5.34 -17.02
N THR A 103 3.62 -5.15 -18.28
CA THR A 103 4.19 -5.87 -19.43
C THR A 103 5.51 -5.27 -19.89
N SER A 104 5.72 -3.98 -19.65
CA SER A 104 6.93 -3.28 -20.04
C SER A 104 8.06 -3.50 -19.04
N PRO A 105 9.21 -4.08 -19.43
CA PRO A 105 10.37 -4.21 -18.57
C PRO A 105 10.92 -2.85 -18.12
N VAL A 106 10.75 -1.80 -18.93
CA VAL A 106 11.13 -0.42 -18.55
C VAL A 106 10.27 0.09 -17.39
N LEU A 107 8.95 -0.14 -17.46
CA LEU A 107 8.04 0.25 -16.38
C LEU A 107 8.34 -0.55 -15.10
N SER A 108 8.48 -1.86 -15.22
CA SER A 108 8.79 -2.75 -14.09
C SER A 108 10.14 -2.42 -13.47
N GLY A 109 11.18 -2.26 -14.29
CA GLY A 109 12.52 -1.90 -13.83
C GLY A 109 12.54 -0.50 -13.20
N GLY A 110 11.84 0.46 -13.79
CA GLY A 110 11.70 1.82 -13.24
C GLY A 110 11.01 1.84 -11.88
N LEU A 111 9.94 1.07 -11.71
CA LEU A 111 9.25 0.95 -10.40
C LEU A 111 10.13 0.27 -9.35
N LEU A 112 10.87 -0.77 -9.71
CA LEU A 112 11.82 -1.43 -8.81
C LEU A 112 12.95 -0.48 -8.39
N LEU A 113 13.54 0.26 -9.34
CA LEU A 113 14.56 1.27 -9.06
C LEU A 113 14.00 2.37 -8.13
N ALA A 114 12.85 2.93 -8.46
CA ALA A 114 12.23 3.97 -7.66
C ALA A 114 11.90 3.48 -6.24
N ALA A 115 11.34 2.28 -6.10
CA ALA A 115 11.06 1.68 -4.80
C ALA A 115 12.33 1.39 -4.00
N GLY A 116 13.40 0.91 -4.67
CA GLY A 116 14.69 0.67 -4.03
C GLY A 116 15.35 1.95 -3.55
N LEU A 117 15.41 2.98 -4.39
CA LEU A 117 15.95 4.29 -4.03
C LEU A 117 15.15 4.95 -2.90
N PHE A 118 13.83 4.79 -2.93
CA PHE A 118 12.95 5.31 -1.88
C PHE A 118 13.30 4.75 -0.50
N GLN A 119 13.82 3.52 -0.41
CA GLN A 119 14.21 2.90 0.87
C GLN A 119 15.27 3.70 1.64
N TRP A 120 16.09 4.49 0.94
CA TRP A 120 17.16 5.30 1.55
C TRP A 120 16.78 6.76 1.78
N THR A 121 15.59 7.17 1.35
CA THR A 121 15.16 8.56 1.48
C THR A 121 14.96 8.99 2.94
N PRO A 122 15.27 10.25 3.28
CA PRO A 122 14.97 10.80 4.60
C PRO A 122 13.46 10.82 4.88
N LEU A 123 12.64 10.98 3.84
CA LEU A 123 11.18 10.96 3.94
C LEU A 123 10.69 9.62 4.48
N LYS A 124 11.12 8.49 3.89
CA LYS A 124 10.75 7.17 4.40
C LYS A 124 11.17 6.99 5.85
N ARG A 125 12.40 7.38 6.21
CA ARG A 125 12.91 7.26 7.59
C ARG A 125 12.07 8.06 8.59
N ALA A 126 11.74 9.30 8.26
CA ALA A 126 10.91 10.16 9.10
C ALA A 126 9.49 9.57 9.30
N CYS A 127 8.86 9.12 8.21
CA CYS A 127 7.54 8.49 8.27
C CYS A 127 7.56 7.16 9.02
N LEU A 128 8.57 6.33 8.81
CA LEU A 128 8.73 5.05 9.50
C LEU A 128 8.91 5.24 11.00
N LYS A 129 9.69 6.25 11.43
CA LYS A 129 9.87 6.61 12.83
C LYS A 129 8.52 6.97 13.50
N GLY A 130 7.69 7.78 12.82
CA GLY A 130 6.34 8.11 13.28
C GLY A 130 5.41 6.91 13.38
N CYS A 131 5.56 5.92 12.47
CA CYS A 131 4.79 4.68 12.50
C CYS A 131 5.20 3.70 13.61
N ARG A 132 6.48 3.67 13.96
CA ARG A 132 7.06 2.66 14.87
C ARG A 132 6.99 3.03 16.34
N SER A 133 6.73 4.30 16.67
CA SER A 133 6.80 4.81 18.03
C SER A 133 5.45 5.31 18.53
N PRO A 134 4.54 4.41 18.99
CA PRO A 134 3.22 4.83 19.46
C PRO A 134 3.28 5.85 20.58
N LEU A 135 4.19 5.64 21.54
CA LEU A 135 4.30 6.55 22.69
C LEU A 135 4.73 7.94 22.26
N SER A 136 5.77 8.06 21.43
CA SER A 136 6.24 9.34 20.89
C SER A 136 5.15 10.04 20.07
N PHE A 137 4.42 9.30 19.24
CA PHE A 137 3.32 9.82 18.44
C PHE A 137 2.22 10.42 19.33
N PHE A 138 1.74 9.69 20.34
CA PHE A 138 0.67 10.18 21.21
C PHE A 138 1.13 11.25 22.20
N MET A 139 2.41 11.33 22.56
CA MET A 139 2.92 12.42 23.37
C MET A 139 2.98 13.74 22.60
N SER A 140 3.23 13.71 21.30
CA SER A 140 3.35 14.93 20.48
C SER A 140 2.05 15.32 19.77
N GLU A 141 1.18 14.35 19.46
CA GLU A 141 0.02 14.54 18.58
C GLU A 141 -1.33 14.34 19.27
N TRP A 142 -1.33 14.19 20.61
CA TRP A 142 -2.57 13.95 21.34
C TRP A 142 -3.58 15.07 21.14
N ARG A 143 -4.79 14.69 20.80
CA ARG A 143 -5.95 15.58 20.66
C ARG A 143 -7.17 14.94 21.31
N ASP A 144 -7.85 15.68 22.17
CA ASP A 144 -9.04 15.21 22.84
C ASP A 144 -10.28 15.24 21.93
N GLY A 145 -11.26 14.39 22.28
CA GLY A 145 -12.55 14.33 21.59
C GLY A 145 -12.54 13.51 20.30
N THR A 146 -13.72 13.39 19.69
CA THR A 146 -13.93 12.54 18.50
C THR A 146 -13.22 13.08 17.27
N VAL A 147 -13.24 14.40 17.05
CA VAL A 147 -12.51 15.04 15.95
C VAL A 147 -11.01 14.88 16.15
N GLY A 148 -10.52 14.98 17.39
CA GLY A 148 -9.13 14.71 17.73
C GLY A 148 -8.70 13.28 17.39
N ALA A 149 -9.52 12.29 17.71
CA ALA A 149 -9.28 10.89 17.38
C ALA A 149 -9.21 10.67 15.85
N PHE A 150 -10.12 11.27 15.08
CA PHE A 150 -10.10 11.21 13.63
C PHE A 150 -8.83 11.82 13.02
N VAL A 151 -8.43 13.00 13.47
CA VAL A 151 -7.22 13.68 13.00
C VAL A 151 -5.96 12.89 13.34
N MET A 152 -5.89 12.31 14.56
CA MET A 152 -4.79 11.40 14.92
C MET A 152 -4.74 10.18 14.02
N GLY A 153 -5.91 9.60 13.67
CA GLY A 153 -6.02 8.50 12.71
C GLY A 153 -5.51 8.88 11.31
N LEU A 154 -5.91 10.06 10.80
CA LEU A 154 -5.42 10.60 9.53
C LEU A 154 -3.89 10.78 9.54
N ARG A 155 -3.34 11.39 10.59
CA ARG A 155 -1.89 11.60 10.71
C ARG A 155 -1.13 10.29 10.77
N HIS A 156 -1.60 9.32 11.57
CA HIS A 156 -0.98 8.00 11.60
C HIS A 156 -1.07 7.30 10.24
N GLY A 157 -2.21 7.36 9.56
CA GLY A 157 -2.39 6.86 8.21
C GLY A 157 -1.43 7.51 7.22
N SER A 158 -1.22 8.82 7.31
CA SER A 158 -0.28 9.55 6.45
C SER A 158 1.19 9.13 6.68
N TYR A 159 1.62 8.91 7.93
CA TYR A 159 2.94 8.36 8.22
C TYR A 159 3.08 6.93 7.68
N CYS A 160 2.03 6.11 7.85
CA CYS A 160 1.98 4.75 7.34
C CYS A 160 2.07 4.71 5.81
N LEU A 161 1.28 5.52 5.12
CA LEU A 161 1.35 5.68 3.67
C LEU A 161 2.73 6.19 3.24
N GLY A 162 3.23 7.26 3.86
CA GLY A 162 4.52 7.86 3.55
C GLY A 162 5.70 6.91 3.69
N CYS A 163 5.64 5.90 4.56
CA CYS A 163 6.75 4.95 4.69
C CYS A 163 6.69 3.77 3.70
N CYS A 164 5.53 3.42 3.14
CA CYS A 164 5.38 2.19 2.35
C CYS A 164 4.67 2.33 0.99
N TRP A 165 4.21 3.52 0.58
CA TRP A 165 3.45 3.71 -0.67
C TRP A 165 4.17 3.17 -1.92
N MET A 166 5.50 3.32 -1.98
CA MET A 166 6.31 2.80 -3.09
C MET A 166 6.38 1.27 -3.08
N LEU A 167 6.37 0.64 -1.91
CA LEU A 167 6.29 -0.82 -1.82
C LEU A 167 4.92 -1.33 -2.29
N MET A 168 3.85 -0.58 -2.01
CA MET A 168 2.52 -0.90 -2.54
C MET A 168 2.46 -0.73 -4.07
N ALA A 169 3.21 0.23 -4.64
CA ALA A 169 3.32 0.38 -6.08
C ALA A 169 4.01 -0.82 -6.77
N LEU A 170 4.82 -1.61 -6.05
CA LEU A 170 5.41 -2.85 -6.58
C LEU A 170 4.36 -3.93 -6.91
N LEU A 171 3.13 -3.81 -6.42
CA LEU A 171 2.04 -4.68 -6.83
C LEU A 171 1.75 -4.58 -8.34
N PHE A 172 2.03 -3.43 -8.97
CA PHE A 172 1.93 -3.30 -10.43
C PHE A 172 3.01 -4.11 -11.17
N VAL A 173 4.16 -4.36 -10.54
CA VAL A 173 5.24 -5.19 -11.11
C VAL A 173 4.93 -6.67 -10.91
N ALA A 174 4.52 -7.02 -9.70
CA ALA A 174 4.27 -8.40 -9.29
C ALA A 174 2.94 -8.96 -9.79
N GLY A 175 2.03 -8.07 -10.25
CA GLY A 175 0.64 -8.38 -10.59
C GLY A 175 -0.28 -8.24 -9.38
N VAL A 176 -1.23 -7.30 -9.50
CA VAL A 176 -2.16 -6.97 -8.41
C VAL A 176 -3.01 -8.16 -7.97
N MET A 177 -3.30 -9.10 -8.90
CA MET A 177 -4.05 -10.33 -8.62
C MET A 177 -3.21 -11.46 -8.01
N ASN A 178 -1.90 -11.26 -7.86
CA ASN A 178 -1.02 -12.28 -7.31
C ASN A 178 -1.00 -12.21 -5.79
N LEU A 179 -1.85 -13.01 -5.15
CA LEU A 179 -2.01 -13.03 -3.69
C LEU A 179 -0.71 -13.35 -2.94
N PHE A 180 0.19 -14.16 -3.53
CA PHE A 180 1.49 -14.47 -2.93
C PHE A 180 2.30 -13.18 -2.69
N TRP A 181 2.44 -12.33 -3.71
CA TRP A 181 3.18 -11.08 -3.58
C TRP A 181 2.48 -10.06 -2.69
N VAL A 182 1.15 -10.04 -2.69
CA VAL A 182 0.37 -9.23 -1.75
C VAL A 182 0.76 -9.58 -0.30
N VAL A 183 0.79 -10.87 0.04
CA VAL A 183 1.16 -11.34 1.37
C VAL A 183 2.64 -11.06 1.68
N VAL A 184 3.55 -11.32 0.74
CA VAL A 184 5.00 -11.06 0.92
C VAL A 184 5.25 -9.58 1.21
N ILE A 185 4.65 -8.67 0.45
CA ILE A 185 4.82 -7.22 0.66
C ILE A 185 4.19 -6.80 2.00
N ALA A 186 3.02 -7.32 2.35
CA ALA A 186 2.37 -7.02 3.64
C ALA A 186 3.24 -7.45 4.82
N LEU A 187 3.76 -8.68 4.79
CA LEU A 187 4.66 -9.21 5.81
C LEU A 187 5.97 -8.43 5.89
N PHE A 188 6.52 -8.03 4.75
CA PHE A 188 7.72 -7.21 4.71
C PHE A 188 7.49 -5.84 5.37
N VAL A 189 6.41 -5.14 5.04
CA VAL A 189 6.05 -3.84 5.64
C VAL A 189 5.79 -4.00 7.15
N MET A 190 5.13 -5.07 7.56
CA MET A 190 4.91 -5.37 8.96
C MET A 190 6.25 -5.62 9.69
N ALA A 191 7.16 -6.40 9.08
CA ALA A 191 8.49 -6.65 9.63
C ALA A 191 9.31 -5.36 9.76
N GLU A 192 9.31 -4.48 8.75
CA GLU A 192 9.98 -3.17 8.85
C GLU A 192 9.48 -2.33 10.04
N LYS A 193 8.18 -2.42 10.36
CA LYS A 193 7.58 -1.64 11.45
C LYS A 193 7.82 -2.24 12.83
N ILE A 194 7.83 -3.56 12.94
CA ILE A 194 7.88 -4.26 14.23
C ILE A 194 9.34 -4.57 14.65
N LEU A 195 10.20 -4.94 13.70
CA LEU A 195 11.56 -5.35 14.02
C LEU A 195 12.43 -4.17 14.50
N VAL A 196 13.25 -4.39 15.49
CA VAL A 196 14.20 -3.40 16.02
C VAL A 196 15.12 -2.87 14.93
N ARG A 197 15.57 -3.74 14.03
CA ARG A 197 16.45 -3.41 12.88
C ARG A 197 15.68 -3.21 11.56
N GLY A 198 14.42 -2.80 11.60
CA GLY A 198 13.58 -2.64 10.40
C GLY A 198 14.14 -1.65 9.38
N GLU A 199 14.86 -0.60 9.82
CA GLU A 199 15.55 0.31 8.90
C GLU A 199 16.67 -0.38 8.13
N LEU A 200 17.41 -1.29 8.76
CA LEU A 200 18.45 -2.08 8.08
C LEU A 200 17.82 -3.03 7.07
N LEU A 201 16.71 -3.68 7.45
CA LEU A 201 15.95 -4.53 6.53
C LEU A 201 15.52 -3.76 5.28
N GLY A 202 14.97 -2.55 5.46
CA GLY A 202 14.60 -1.68 4.35
C GLY A 202 15.80 -1.32 3.45
N ARG A 203 16.94 -0.95 4.04
CA ARG A 203 18.16 -0.61 3.26
C ARG A 203 18.68 -1.78 2.45
N VAL A 204 18.73 -2.98 3.03
CA VAL A 204 19.16 -4.20 2.33
C VAL A 204 18.21 -4.54 1.18
N THR A 205 16.90 -4.48 1.44
CA THR A 205 15.88 -4.68 0.40
C THR A 205 15.99 -3.60 -0.68
N GLY A 206 16.31 -2.36 -0.31
CA GLY A 206 16.58 -1.30 -1.28
C GLY A 206 17.68 -1.67 -2.27
N VAL A 207 18.81 -2.25 -1.80
CA VAL A 207 19.88 -2.75 -2.67
C VAL A 207 19.35 -3.84 -3.61
N ALA A 208 18.62 -4.82 -3.07
CA ALA A 208 18.07 -5.92 -3.87
C ALA A 208 17.10 -5.42 -4.95
N LEU A 209 16.22 -4.47 -4.62
CA LEU A 209 15.29 -3.87 -5.57
C LEU A 209 16.00 -3.08 -6.67
N VAL A 210 17.02 -2.30 -6.33
CA VAL A 210 17.82 -1.56 -7.33
C VAL A 210 18.54 -2.55 -8.25
N ALA A 211 19.20 -3.57 -7.70
CA ALA A 211 19.88 -4.59 -8.49
C ALA A 211 18.91 -5.33 -9.44
N ALA A 212 17.73 -5.71 -8.94
CA ALA A 212 16.70 -6.34 -9.75
C ALA A 212 16.18 -5.39 -10.86
N GLY A 213 15.97 -4.12 -10.55
CA GLY A 213 15.54 -3.11 -11.52
C GLY A 213 16.56 -2.91 -12.64
N ILE A 214 17.86 -2.80 -12.30
CA ILE A 214 18.95 -2.70 -13.28
C ILE A 214 19.01 -3.97 -14.13
N ALA A 215 19.00 -5.16 -13.51
CA ALA A 215 19.07 -6.43 -14.22
C ALA A 215 17.89 -6.61 -15.20
N LEU A 216 16.72 -6.12 -14.86
CA LEU A 216 15.54 -6.18 -15.72
C LEU A 216 15.67 -5.23 -16.92
N MET A 217 16.24 -4.05 -16.71
CA MET A 217 16.50 -3.07 -17.77
C MET A 217 17.65 -3.49 -18.70
N THR A 218 18.69 -4.12 -18.16
CA THR A 218 19.84 -4.57 -18.98
C THR A 218 19.56 -5.79 -19.82
N ARG A 219 18.53 -6.60 -19.48
CA ARG A 219 18.09 -7.74 -20.34
C ARG A 219 17.39 -7.30 -21.61
N LEU A 220 17.17 -6.00 -21.80
CA LEU A 220 16.58 -5.41 -23.00
C LEU A 220 17.60 -5.09 -24.10
N TRP A 221 18.88 -5.25 -23.81
CA TRP A 221 20.03 -5.07 -24.71
C TRP A 221 20.71 -6.44 -24.93
#